data_9df951b9578dd896c039b87984d02994
#
_entry.id   9df951b9578dd896c039b87984d02994
#
_cell.length_a   1.000
_cell.length_b   1.000
_cell.length_c   1.000
_cell.angle_alpha   90.00
_cell.angle_beta   90.00
_cell.angle_gamma   90.00
#
_symmetry.space_group_name_H-M   'P 1'
#
loop_
_entity.id
_entity.type
_entity.pdbx_description
1 polymer ?
#
loop_
_entity_poly.entity_id
_entity_poly.type
_entity_poly.pdbx_seq_one_letter_code
_entity_poly.pdbx_strand_id
1 'polypeptide(L)'
;MSAASRWGTPVSLIRLEGSDTRRFLHGQSSQAIELAQPGACLATCLISPTARMRGLALVGVDDSGADLIVIAGDGEAVRISLDRVLFPADNVRLGAVEPATLWQWQGDVEVDGADLLQPGVDLGSGPDASVLLQRSGSKLPSWLEALPQWSGEQVEANRLRHGLPAAPGEVNDDTNPFELGLAAWVSLDKGCYVGQETLAKLATYDGVKQQLRCWQSSEAVEPGTSLSNSEGERAGVVTSAQGHQGLALIRRSCLDAATLQAGTVTLTLSKPLGSIDPPVGAGGQG
;
A
#
# COMPACT_ATOMS: atom_id res chain seq x y z
N MET A 1 22.67 -14.68 8.06
CA MET A 1 22.43 -13.22 7.92
C MET A 1 22.38 -12.93 6.43
N SER A 2 21.34 -12.24 5.95
CA SER A 2 21.25 -11.81 4.55
C SER A 2 22.34 -10.77 4.27
N ALA A 3 22.98 -10.83 3.08
CA ALA A 3 23.93 -9.79 2.69
C ALA A 3 23.25 -8.43 2.63
N ALA A 4 23.93 -7.39 3.10
CA ALA A 4 23.42 -6.03 3.05
C ALA A 4 23.17 -5.62 1.60
N SER A 5 22.01 -5.03 1.33
CA SER A 5 21.61 -4.59 -0.01
C SER A 5 20.52 -3.53 0.07
N ARG A 6 20.31 -2.79 -1.03
CA ARG A 6 19.30 -1.72 -1.14
C ARG A 6 18.43 -1.90 -2.38
N TRP A 7 17.26 -1.25 -2.35
CA TRP A 7 16.42 -1.06 -3.53
C TRP A 7 15.67 0.25 -3.44
N GLY A 8 15.35 0.83 -4.59
CA GLY A 8 14.60 2.07 -4.70
C GLY A 8 13.32 1.84 -5.50
N THR A 9 12.21 2.37 -5.01
CA THR A 9 10.91 2.36 -5.68
C THR A 9 10.59 3.78 -6.11
N PRO A 10 10.35 4.04 -7.42
CA PRO A 10 9.87 5.33 -7.89
C PRO A 10 8.52 5.67 -7.26
N VAL A 11 8.35 6.90 -6.79
CA VAL A 11 7.14 7.40 -6.15
C VAL A 11 6.79 8.80 -6.65
N SER A 12 5.53 9.20 -6.50
CA SER A 12 5.10 10.59 -6.72
C SER A 12 5.04 11.33 -5.39
N LEU A 13 5.73 12.45 -5.30
CA LEU A 13 5.76 13.30 -4.13
C LEU A 13 4.90 14.53 -4.36
N ILE A 14 4.01 14.82 -3.40
CA ILE A 14 3.17 16.02 -3.39
C ILE A 14 3.39 16.74 -2.07
N ARG A 15 3.94 17.95 -2.11
CA ARG A 15 4.08 18.78 -0.91
C ARG A 15 2.78 19.50 -0.61
N LEU A 16 2.32 19.44 0.64
CA LEU A 16 1.24 20.27 1.16
C LEU A 16 1.79 21.16 2.27
N GLU A 17 1.47 22.45 2.23
CA GLU A 17 1.91 23.44 3.22
C GLU A 17 0.73 24.24 3.76
N GLY A 18 0.84 24.67 5.01
CA GLY A 18 -0.15 25.47 5.69
C GLY A 18 -0.70 24.84 6.95
N SER A 19 -1.28 25.66 7.83
CA SER A 19 -1.72 25.24 9.17
C SER A 19 -2.80 24.17 9.17
N ASP A 20 -3.60 24.09 8.11
CA ASP A 20 -4.72 23.15 7.99
C ASP A 20 -4.34 21.84 7.29
N THR A 21 -3.07 21.67 6.86
CA THR A 21 -2.62 20.52 6.07
C THR A 21 -2.94 19.19 6.74
N ARG A 22 -2.64 19.03 8.04
CA ARG A 22 -2.90 17.78 8.78
C ARG A 22 -4.38 17.47 8.87
N ARG A 23 -5.21 18.48 9.18
CA ARG A 23 -6.68 18.35 9.23
C ARG A 23 -7.25 18.00 7.86
N PHE A 24 -6.78 18.65 6.80
CA PHE A 24 -7.19 18.38 5.42
C PHE A 24 -6.88 16.93 5.02
N LEU A 25 -5.62 16.50 5.16
CA LEU A 25 -5.22 15.12 4.86
C LEU A 25 -5.93 14.08 5.74
N HIS A 26 -6.22 14.42 7.00
CA HIS A 26 -7.03 13.59 7.88
C HIS A 26 -8.41 13.30 7.30
N GLY A 27 -9.09 14.30 6.74
CA GLY A 27 -10.40 14.14 6.09
C GLY A 27 -10.35 13.42 4.74
N GLN A 28 -9.20 13.45 4.05
CA GLN A 28 -9.06 12.92 2.68
C GLN A 28 -8.37 11.54 2.62
N SER A 29 -7.97 10.96 3.74
CA SER A 29 -7.24 9.69 3.78
C SER A 29 -7.73 8.80 4.92
N SER A 30 -7.35 7.54 4.93
CA SER A 30 -7.84 6.54 5.90
C SER A 30 -7.12 6.57 7.25
N GLN A 31 -6.08 7.42 7.45
CA GLN A 31 -5.26 7.40 8.68
C GLN A 31 -5.37 8.68 9.50
N ALA A 32 -5.06 8.62 10.81
CA ALA A 32 -5.26 9.69 11.81
C ALA A 32 -4.20 10.81 11.72
N ILE A 33 -4.09 11.48 10.55
CA ILE A 33 -3.02 12.44 10.23
C ILE A 33 -3.06 13.68 11.14
N GLU A 34 -4.24 14.18 11.52
CA GLU A 34 -4.39 15.39 12.34
C GLU A 34 -3.72 15.25 13.72
N LEU A 35 -3.69 14.02 14.26
CA LEU A 35 -3.11 13.72 15.57
C LEU A 35 -1.59 13.49 15.51
N ALA A 36 -1.01 13.44 14.32
CA ALA A 36 0.41 13.16 14.14
C ALA A 36 1.26 14.37 14.55
N GLN A 37 2.39 14.08 15.18
CA GLN A 37 3.39 15.11 15.52
C GLN A 37 4.38 15.30 14.37
N PRO A 38 5.05 16.47 14.26
CA PRO A 38 6.17 16.64 13.34
C PRO A 38 7.20 15.52 13.50
N GLY A 39 7.71 15.01 12.39
CA GLY A 39 8.61 13.84 12.33
C GLY A 39 7.87 12.51 12.18
N ALA A 40 6.55 12.45 12.38
CA ALA A 40 5.78 11.23 12.15
C ALA A 40 5.63 10.91 10.66
N CYS A 41 5.65 9.62 10.34
CA CYS A 41 5.29 9.10 9.02
C CYS A 41 4.16 8.08 9.17
N LEU A 42 3.05 8.30 8.47
CA LEU A 42 1.87 7.43 8.54
C LEU A 42 1.57 6.84 7.17
N ALA A 43 1.35 5.53 7.16
CA ALA A 43 0.87 4.82 5.98
C ALA A 43 -0.66 4.95 5.87
N THR A 44 -1.17 5.30 4.69
CA THR A 44 -2.59 5.59 4.49
C THR A 44 -3.09 5.14 3.12
N CYS A 45 -4.39 4.86 3.04
CA CYS A 45 -5.09 4.63 1.79
C CYS A 45 -5.82 5.90 1.36
N LEU A 46 -5.71 6.25 0.09
CA LEU A 46 -6.54 7.25 -0.59
C LEU A 46 -7.68 6.49 -1.27
N ILE A 47 -8.90 6.79 -0.87
CA ILE A 47 -10.07 6.01 -1.28
C ILE A 47 -11.21 6.91 -1.76
N SER A 48 -12.11 6.34 -2.54
CA SER A 48 -13.36 6.98 -2.95
C SER A 48 -14.40 7.01 -1.81
N PRO A 49 -15.51 7.76 -1.95
CA PRO A 49 -16.62 7.69 -0.98
C PRO A 49 -17.22 6.29 -0.80
N THR A 50 -17.04 5.40 -1.78
CA THR A 50 -17.44 3.99 -1.70
C THR A 50 -16.31 3.07 -1.26
N ALA A 51 -15.26 3.63 -0.61
CA ALA A 51 -14.07 2.94 -0.11
C ALA A 51 -13.26 2.19 -1.16
N ARG A 52 -13.29 2.61 -2.45
CA ARG A 52 -12.47 2.01 -3.50
C ARG A 52 -11.09 2.64 -3.53
N MET A 53 -10.07 1.80 -3.72
CA MET A 53 -8.67 2.20 -3.73
C MET A 53 -8.34 3.10 -4.92
N ARG A 54 -7.80 4.30 -4.65
CA ARG A 54 -7.29 5.26 -5.63
C ARG A 54 -5.80 5.49 -5.52
N GLY A 55 -5.25 5.25 -4.32
CA GLY A 55 -3.84 5.37 -4.06
C GLY A 55 -3.45 4.76 -2.74
N LEU A 56 -2.18 4.38 -2.66
CA LEU A 56 -1.51 3.95 -1.45
C LEU A 56 -0.39 4.96 -1.19
N ALA A 57 -0.33 5.53 -0.01
CA ALA A 57 0.59 6.63 0.27
C ALA A 57 1.19 6.58 1.67
N LEU A 58 2.34 7.23 1.82
CA LEU A 58 2.88 7.65 3.11
C LEU A 58 2.66 9.14 3.28
N VAL A 59 2.45 9.58 4.52
CA VAL A 59 2.35 10.99 4.90
C VAL A 59 3.45 11.28 5.92
N GLY A 60 4.50 11.97 5.48
CA GLY A 60 5.54 12.50 6.36
C GLY A 60 5.13 13.89 6.86
N VAL A 61 4.93 14.04 8.16
CA VAL A 61 4.46 15.30 8.78
C VAL A 61 5.64 16.10 9.29
N ASP A 62 5.64 17.42 9.04
CA ASP A 62 6.59 18.37 9.63
C ASP A 62 5.89 19.60 10.22
N ASP A 63 6.68 20.59 10.69
CA ASP A 63 6.15 21.81 11.32
C ASP A 63 5.38 22.73 10.35
N SER A 64 5.68 22.65 9.05
CA SER A 64 5.12 23.53 8.01
C SER A 64 4.00 22.89 7.18
N GLY A 65 3.84 21.54 7.31
CA GLY A 65 2.85 20.80 6.52
C GLY A 65 3.10 19.30 6.49
N ALA A 66 3.03 18.73 5.28
CA ALA A 66 3.27 17.30 5.09
C ALA A 66 3.72 16.99 3.65
N ASP A 67 4.48 15.92 3.52
CA ASP A 67 4.79 15.25 2.26
C ASP A 67 3.83 14.09 2.05
N LEU A 68 3.04 14.12 0.99
CA LEU A 68 2.24 12.99 0.54
C LEU A 68 3.04 12.22 -0.51
N ILE A 69 3.49 11.03 -0.15
CA ILE A 69 4.33 10.15 -0.96
C ILE A 69 3.45 9.04 -1.51
N VAL A 70 3.00 9.17 -2.76
CA VAL A 70 2.13 8.18 -3.42
C VAL A 70 3.00 7.02 -3.91
N ILE A 71 2.87 5.85 -3.28
CA ILE A 71 3.67 4.65 -3.56
C ILE A 71 2.99 3.70 -4.55
N ALA A 72 1.67 3.77 -4.68
CA ALA A 72 0.89 3.11 -5.72
C ALA A 72 -0.33 3.97 -6.09
N GLY A 73 -0.64 4.05 -7.37
CA GLY A 73 -1.68 4.92 -7.93
C GLY A 73 -1.08 6.01 -8.82
N ASP A 74 -1.94 6.81 -9.43
CA ASP A 74 -1.56 7.93 -10.27
C ASP A 74 -1.46 9.22 -9.40
N GLY A 75 -0.23 9.75 -9.23
CA GLY A 75 0.05 10.94 -8.43
C GLY A 75 -0.70 12.18 -8.91
N GLU A 76 -0.84 12.39 -10.23
CA GLU A 76 -1.60 13.51 -10.77
C GLU A 76 -3.11 13.37 -10.53
N ALA A 77 -3.66 12.17 -10.69
CA ALA A 77 -5.07 11.92 -10.36
C ALA A 77 -5.34 12.15 -8.86
N VAL A 78 -4.41 11.74 -7.99
CA VAL A 78 -4.45 12.01 -6.55
C VAL A 78 -4.43 13.52 -6.30
N ARG A 79 -3.46 14.26 -6.86
CA ARG A 79 -3.34 15.71 -6.71
C ARG A 79 -4.63 16.42 -7.16
N ILE A 80 -5.14 16.08 -8.33
CA ILE A 80 -6.37 16.65 -8.87
C ILE A 80 -7.57 16.36 -7.96
N SER A 81 -7.65 15.16 -7.38
CA SER A 81 -8.75 14.81 -6.47
C SER A 81 -8.73 15.62 -5.18
N LEU A 82 -7.53 15.89 -4.63
CA LEU A 82 -7.35 16.74 -3.46
C LEU A 82 -7.66 18.20 -3.77
N ASP A 83 -7.19 18.72 -4.91
CA ASP A 83 -7.44 20.11 -5.35
C ASP A 83 -8.95 20.42 -5.48
N ARG A 84 -9.73 19.48 -5.99
CA ARG A 84 -11.19 19.62 -6.17
C ARG A 84 -11.97 19.80 -4.87
N VAL A 85 -11.44 19.34 -3.75
CA VAL A 85 -12.12 19.38 -2.44
C VAL A 85 -11.47 20.38 -1.48
N LEU A 86 -10.45 21.10 -1.95
CA LEU A 86 -9.79 22.17 -1.21
C LEU A 86 -10.64 23.44 -1.33
N PHE A 87 -11.08 23.98 -0.18
CA PHE A 87 -11.85 25.22 -0.14
C PHE A 87 -10.92 26.44 -0.03
N PRO A 88 -11.33 27.61 -0.57
CA PRO A 88 -10.55 28.85 -0.45
C PRO A 88 -10.28 29.29 1.01
N ALA A 89 -11.09 28.82 1.97
CA ALA A 89 -10.92 29.09 3.39
C ALA A 89 -9.90 28.15 4.07
N ASP A 90 -9.53 27.06 3.44
CA ASP A 90 -8.52 26.14 3.97
C ASP A 90 -7.13 26.77 3.79
N ASN A 91 -6.39 26.87 4.89
CA ASN A 91 -5.02 27.33 4.83
C ASN A 91 -4.10 26.17 4.44
N VAL A 92 -4.26 25.72 3.19
CA VAL A 92 -3.48 24.63 2.57
C VAL A 92 -3.03 25.05 1.18
N ARG A 93 -1.75 24.91 0.90
CA ARG A 93 -1.19 25.06 -0.44
C ARG A 93 -0.75 23.68 -0.95
N LEU A 94 -1.34 23.25 -2.04
CA LEU A 94 -1.05 21.98 -2.70
C LEU A 94 0.03 22.21 -3.76
N GLY A 95 1.16 21.52 -3.63
CA GLY A 95 2.27 21.54 -4.58
C GLY A 95 1.99 20.77 -5.87
N ALA A 96 2.90 20.86 -6.81
CA ALA A 96 2.94 20.01 -7.99
C ALA A 96 3.34 18.57 -7.63
N VAL A 97 3.07 17.64 -8.53
CA VAL A 97 3.62 16.27 -8.42
C VAL A 97 5.08 16.29 -8.85
N GLU A 98 5.95 15.82 -7.98
CA GLU A 98 7.38 15.70 -8.24
C GLU A 98 7.80 14.23 -8.19
N PRO A 99 8.70 13.78 -9.10
CA PRO A 99 9.28 12.46 -9.00
C PRO A 99 10.22 12.36 -7.80
N ALA A 100 10.14 11.26 -7.08
CA ALA A 100 11.05 10.93 -5.98
C ALA A 100 11.32 9.41 -5.97
N THR A 101 12.25 8.98 -5.13
CA THR A 101 12.55 7.56 -4.92
C THR A 101 12.47 7.26 -3.44
N LEU A 102 11.71 6.22 -3.10
CA LEU A 102 11.66 5.68 -1.76
C LEU A 102 12.66 4.52 -1.67
N TRP A 103 13.71 4.74 -0.89
CA TRP A 103 14.78 3.76 -0.69
C TRP A 103 14.52 2.90 0.53
N GLN A 104 14.79 1.63 0.37
CA GLN A 104 14.77 0.60 1.40
C GLN A 104 16.08 -0.19 1.35
N TRP A 105 16.40 -0.87 2.45
CA TRP A 105 17.58 -1.72 2.56
C TRP A 105 17.31 -2.88 3.51
N GLN A 106 18.18 -3.87 3.45
CA GLN A 106 18.22 -4.99 4.38
C GLN A 106 19.65 -5.27 4.83
N GLY A 107 19.80 -6.07 5.88
CA GLY A 107 21.07 -6.41 6.49
C GLY A 107 21.46 -5.45 7.60
N ASP A 108 22.58 -5.74 8.25
CA ASP A 108 23.13 -4.90 9.33
C ASP A 108 23.90 -3.73 8.70
N VAL A 109 23.33 -2.54 8.78
CA VAL A 109 23.85 -1.30 8.16
C VAL A 109 23.88 -0.20 9.19
N GLU A 110 25.05 0.39 9.39
CA GLU A 110 25.19 1.59 10.20
C GLU A 110 24.63 2.80 9.43
N VAL A 111 23.54 3.36 9.94
CA VAL A 111 22.84 4.51 9.33
C VAL A 111 23.36 5.78 9.97
N ASP A 112 23.91 6.68 9.18
CA ASP A 112 24.43 7.96 9.63
C ASP A 112 23.83 9.13 8.86
N GLY A 113 23.39 10.16 9.59
CA GLY A 113 23.08 11.50 9.08
C GLY A 113 21.94 11.61 8.06
N ALA A 114 20.95 10.73 8.12
CA ALA A 114 19.82 10.76 7.19
C ALA A 114 18.48 10.95 7.92
N ASP A 115 17.60 11.78 7.34
CA ASP A 115 16.21 11.91 7.76
C ASP A 115 15.43 10.69 7.31
N LEU A 116 15.22 9.74 8.21
CA LEU A 116 14.50 8.51 7.94
C LEU A 116 13.03 8.63 8.28
N LEU A 117 12.20 8.01 7.45
CA LEU A 117 10.80 7.84 7.71
C LEU A 117 10.54 6.46 8.33
N GLN A 118 9.65 6.39 9.31
CA GLN A 118 9.23 5.14 9.96
C GLN A 118 7.72 4.97 9.76
N PRO A 119 7.29 4.33 8.67
CA PRO A 119 5.87 4.23 8.32
C PRO A 119 5.06 3.30 9.22
N GLY A 120 5.70 2.45 10.03
CA GLY A 120 5.03 1.51 10.93
C GLY A 120 4.26 0.40 10.22
N VAL A 121 4.54 0.16 8.94
CA VAL A 121 3.95 -0.90 8.11
C VAL A 121 5.03 -1.57 7.27
N ASP A 122 4.75 -2.80 6.83
CA ASP A 122 5.67 -3.53 5.97
C ASP A 122 5.59 -3.04 4.52
N LEU A 123 6.68 -2.45 4.04
CA LEU A 123 6.87 -2.03 2.64
C LEU A 123 7.81 -2.97 1.86
N GLY A 124 8.09 -4.16 2.41
CA GLY A 124 8.98 -5.15 1.82
C GLY A 124 10.28 -5.38 2.60
N SER A 125 10.48 -4.68 3.70
CA SER A 125 11.64 -4.82 4.60
C SER A 125 11.25 -5.10 6.07
N GLY A 126 9.95 -5.29 6.32
CA GLY A 126 9.36 -5.52 7.64
C GLY A 126 8.67 -4.27 8.21
N PRO A 127 7.76 -4.45 9.20
CA PRO A 127 6.94 -3.35 9.71
C PRO A 127 7.73 -2.30 10.50
N ASP A 128 8.86 -2.68 11.09
CA ASP A 128 9.70 -1.78 11.88
C ASP A 128 10.83 -1.13 11.06
N ALA A 129 10.86 -1.39 9.74
CA ALA A 129 11.90 -0.89 8.88
C ALA A 129 11.74 0.61 8.60
N SER A 130 12.85 1.33 8.65
CA SER A 130 12.92 2.70 8.18
C SER A 130 13.08 2.76 6.66
N VAL A 131 12.64 3.86 6.07
CA VAL A 131 12.81 4.15 4.64
C VAL A 131 13.39 5.54 4.45
N LEU A 132 14.07 5.78 3.33
CA LEU A 132 14.63 7.09 2.99
C LEU A 132 13.96 7.63 1.73
N LEU A 133 13.40 8.84 1.84
CA LEU A 133 12.86 9.56 0.69
C LEU A 133 13.96 10.38 0.01
N GLN A 134 14.33 10.01 -1.20
CA GLN A 134 15.21 10.81 -2.04
C GLN A 134 14.39 11.69 -2.98
N ARG A 135 14.45 13.00 -2.80
CA ARG A 135 13.86 13.99 -3.72
C ARG A 135 14.71 14.12 -4.98
N SER A 136 14.10 14.53 -6.07
CA SER A 136 14.81 14.80 -7.32
C SER A 136 15.95 15.81 -7.10
N GLY A 137 17.15 15.47 -7.63
CA GLY A 137 18.35 16.30 -7.49
C GLY A 137 19.12 16.16 -6.18
N SER A 138 18.61 15.45 -5.17
CA SER A 138 19.36 15.16 -3.94
C SER A 138 20.30 13.97 -4.11
N LYS A 139 21.42 13.99 -3.40
CA LYS A 139 22.37 12.87 -3.36
C LYS A 139 21.93 11.82 -2.33
N LEU A 140 22.23 10.57 -2.62
CA LEU A 140 22.10 9.51 -1.62
C LEU A 140 23.17 9.66 -0.53
N PRO A 141 22.88 9.31 0.72
CA PRO A 141 23.89 9.12 1.74
C PRO A 141 24.92 8.07 1.30
N SER A 142 26.20 8.30 1.62
CA SER A 142 27.29 7.43 1.18
C SER A 142 27.16 5.99 1.66
N TRP A 143 26.62 5.79 2.88
CA TRP A 143 26.36 4.48 3.43
C TRP A 143 25.32 3.68 2.61
N LEU A 144 24.30 4.35 2.10
CA LEU A 144 23.27 3.71 1.28
C LEU A 144 23.77 3.50 -0.16
N GLU A 145 24.50 4.47 -0.71
CA GLU A 145 25.07 4.39 -2.05
C GLU A 145 26.07 3.24 -2.19
N ALA A 146 26.80 2.91 -1.12
CA ALA A 146 27.76 1.81 -1.09
C ALA A 146 27.13 0.42 -1.12
N LEU A 147 25.83 0.28 -0.80
CA LEU A 147 25.17 -1.02 -0.78
C LEU A 147 24.91 -1.56 -2.19
N PRO A 148 25.08 -2.87 -2.42
CA PRO A 148 24.62 -3.52 -3.65
C PRO A 148 23.15 -3.25 -3.91
N GLN A 149 22.82 -2.87 -5.12
CA GLN A 149 21.44 -2.57 -5.51
C GLN A 149 20.75 -3.81 -6.10
N TRP A 150 19.52 -4.05 -5.70
CA TRP A 150 18.67 -5.07 -6.28
C TRP A 150 18.30 -4.76 -7.73
N SER A 151 18.16 -5.81 -8.54
CA SER A 151 17.55 -5.69 -9.86
C SER A 151 16.04 -5.42 -9.75
N GLY A 152 15.45 -4.90 -10.83
CA GLY A 152 13.99 -4.71 -10.89
C GLY A 152 13.20 -5.99 -10.64
N GLU A 153 13.71 -7.14 -11.10
CA GLU A 153 13.10 -8.45 -10.85
C GLU A 153 13.10 -8.82 -9.37
N GLN A 154 14.19 -8.54 -8.66
CA GLN A 154 14.28 -8.78 -7.21
C GLN A 154 13.33 -7.89 -6.42
N VAL A 155 13.22 -6.62 -6.82
CA VAL A 155 12.28 -5.66 -6.21
C VAL A 155 10.83 -6.13 -6.39
N GLU A 156 10.47 -6.53 -7.62
CA GLU A 156 9.13 -7.02 -7.91
C GLU A 156 8.81 -8.33 -7.19
N ALA A 157 9.73 -9.30 -7.18
CA ALA A 157 9.56 -10.55 -6.44
C ALA A 157 9.34 -10.30 -4.93
N ASN A 158 10.05 -9.32 -4.37
CA ASN A 158 9.88 -8.91 -2.98
C ASN A 158 8.51 -8.25 -2.74
N ARG A 159 8.09 -7.33 -3.63
CA ARG A 159 6.76 -6.71 -3.58
C ARG A 159 5.65 -7.77 -3.56
N LEU A 160 5.71 -8.73 -4.48
CA LEU A 160 4.74 -9.82 -4.59
C LEU A 160 4.69 -10.66 -3.32
N ARG A 161 5.85 -11.04 -2.78
CA ARG A 161 5.95 -11.85 -1.55
C ARG A 161 5.34 -11.15 -0.32
N HIS A 162 5.53 -9.83 -0.20
CA HIS A 162 4.96 -9.03 0.88
C HIS A 162 3.51 -8.64 0.62
N GLY A 163 3.01 -8.82 -0.61
CA GLY A 163 1.66 -8.47 -1.01
C GLY A 163 1.41 -6.97 -1.05
N LEU A 164 2.45 -6.18 -1.32
CA LEU A 164 2.29 -4.73 -1.46
C LEU A 164 1.54 -4.43 -2.77
N PRO A 165 0.33 -3.82 -2.69
CA PRO A 165 -0.47 -3.56 -3.87
C PRO A 165 0.17 -2.57 -4.83
N ALA A 166 -0.05 -2.78 -6.13
CA ALA A 166 0.40 -1.89 -7.20
C ALA A 166 -0.76 -1.50 -8.12
N ALA A 167 -0.61 -0.37 -8.81
CA ALA A 167 -1.51 0.03 -9.87
C ALA A 167 -1.01 -0.51 -11.23
N PRO A 168 -1.91 -0.89 -12.15
CA PRO A 168 -3.37 -0.96 -12.03
C PRO A 168 -3.90 -2.30 -11.49
N GLY A 169 -3.04 -3.24 -11.10
CA GLY A 169 -3.44 -4.60 -10.71
C GLY A 169 -4.36 -4.62 -9.49
N GLU A 170 -3.93 -4.04 -8.40
CA GLU A 170 -4.63 -4.05 -7.12
C GLU A 170 -5.23 -2.69 -6.76
N VAL A 171 -4.56 -1.58 -7.11
CA VAL A 171 -5.05 -0.21 -6.89
C VAL A 171 -5.73 0.29 -8.16
N ASN A 172 -7.07 0.13 -8.27
CA ASN A 172 -7.78 0.24 -9.56
C ASN A 172 -9.26 0.64 -9.45
N ASP A 173 -9.72 1.29 -8.38
CA ASP A 173 -11.12 1.65 -8.12
C ASP A 173 -12.11 0.47 -7.93
N ASP A 174 -11.66 -0.79 -8.04
CA ASP A 174 -12.52 -1.99 -7.86
C ASP A 174 -12.31 -2.69 -6.51
N THR A 175 -11.18 -2.45 -5.86
CA THR A 175 -10.79 -3.05 -4.58
C THR A 175 -10.98 -2.08 -3.43
N ASN A 176 -10.99 -2.60 -2.20
CA ASN A 176 -10.95 -1.81 -0.99
C ASN A 176 -9.74 -2.21 -0.11
N PRO A 177 -9.33 -1.38 0.88
CA PRO A 177 -8.16 -1.66 1.71
C PRO A 177 -8.17 -3.03 2.39
N PHE A 178 -9.33 -3.50 2.84
CA PHE A 178 -9.45 -4.76 3.56
C PHE A 178 -9.31 -5.99 2.64
N GLU A 179 -9.75 -5.87 1.40
CA GLU A 179 -9.50 -6.89 0.38
C GLU A 179 -8.01 -7.05 0.07
N LEU A 180 -7.25 -5.98 0.20
CA LEU A 180 -5.81 -5.93 -0.09
C LEU A 180 -4.91 -6.24 1.12
N GLY A 181 -5.50 -6.58 2.29
CA GLY A 181 -4.72 -6.87 3.50
C GLY A 181 -4.13 -5.62 4.18
N LEU A 182 -4.69 -4.44 3.92
CA LEU A 182 -4.19 -3.15 4.37
C LEU A 182 -4.89 -2.64 5.65
N ALA A 183 -5.31 -3.52 6.56
CA ALA A 183 -6.02 -3.09 7.77
C ALA A 183 -5.18 -2.14 8.64
N ALA A 184 -3.85 -2.31 8.70
CA ALA A 184 -2.96 -1.39 9.41
C ALA A 184 -2.89 0.03 8.82
N TRP A 185 -3.31 0.20 7.56
CA TRP A 185 -3.31 1.48 6.85
C TRP A 185 -4.61 2.27 7.06
N VAL A 186 -5.53 1.72 7.85
CA VAL A 186 -6.87 2.26 8.10
C VAL A 186 -7.10 2.46 9.59
N SER A 187 -7.48 3.66 9.98
CA SER A 187 -7.99 3.95 11.32
C SER A 187 -9.52 4.00 11.26
N LEU A 188 -10.19 3.10 11.98
CA LEU A 188 -11.65 3.13 12.12
C LEU A 188 -12.12 4.03 13.27
N ASP A 189 -11.22 4.38 14.18
CA ASP A 189 -11.50 5.14 15.43
C ASP A 189 -11.27 6.64 15.28
N LYS A 190 -10.67 7.08 14.16
CA LYS A 190 -10.48 8.51 13.89
C LYS A 190 -11.79 9.18 13.47
N GLY A 191 -11.81 10.52 13.50
CA GLY A 191 -12.93 11.33 13.02
C GLY A 191 -13.30 11.09 11.55
N CYS A 192 -14.30 11.81 11.04
CA CYS A 192 -14.85 11.60 9.70
C CYS A 192 -13.80 11.75 8.58
N TYR A 193 -13.83 10.84 7.63
CA TYR A 193 -13.04 10.88 6.38
C TYR A 193 -13.80 10.25 5.22
N VAL A 194 -13.32 10.52 4.00
CA VAL A 194 -13.92 9.96 2.78
C VAL A 194 -13.89 8.44 2.81
N GLY A 195 -15.06 7.79 2.61
CA GLY A 195 -15.20 6.33 2.55
C GLY A 195 -15.31 5.60 3.90
N GLN A 196 -15.19 6.32 5.02
CA GLN A 196 -15.22 5.73 6.37
C GLN A 196 -16.47 4.85 6.63
N GLU A 197 -17.66 5.35 6.27
CA GLU A 197 -18.92 4.61 6.53
C GLU A 197 -18.92 3.24 5.86
N THR A 198 -18.42 3.16 4.63
CA THR A 198 -18.33 1.90 3.90
C THR A 198 -17.33 0.95 4.55
N LEU A 199 -16.13 1.44 4.94
CA LEU A 199 -15.14 0.63 5.64
C LEU A 199 -15.66 0.15 7.01
N ALA A 200 -16.31 1.01 7.77
CA ALA A 200 -16.92 0.65 9.06
C ALA A 200 -17.98 -0.46 8.88
N LYS A 201 -18.82 -0.37 7.84
CA LYS A 201 -19.80 -1.43 7.53
C LYS A 201 -19.12 -2.75 7.16
N LEU A 202 -18.06 -2.70 6.33
CA LEU A 202 -17.29 -3.90 5.97
C LEU A 202 -16.68 -4.58 7.19
N ALA A 203 -16.15 -3.80 8.14
CA ALA A 203 -15.58 -4.31 9.37
C ALA A 203 -16.66 -4.87 10.32
N THR A 204 -17.78 -4.15 10.52
CA THR A 204 -18.85 -4.53 11.47
C THR A 204 -19.59 -5.78 11.04
N TYR A 205 -19.89 -5.91 9.74
CA TYR A 205 -20.72 -7.01 9.20
C TYR A 205 -19.92 -8.11 8.54
N ASP A 206 -18.58 -8.14 8.74
CA ASP A 206 -17.69 -9.10 8.10
C ASP A 206 -17.92 -9.17 6.58
N GLY A 207 -18.06 -7.98 5.98
CA GLY A 207 -18.54 -7.79 4.61
C GLY A 207 -17.47 -7.95 3.52
N VAL A 208 -16.21 -8.27 3.88
CA VAL A 208 -15.12 -8.45 2.93
C VAL A 208 -15.31 -9.74 2.14
N LYS A 209 -15.47 -9.62 0.81
CA LYS A 209 -15.87 -10.73 -0.07
C LYS A 209 -14.71 -11.49 -0.69
N GLN A 210 -13.53 -10.91 -0.70
CA GLN A 210 -12.33 -11.48 -1.29
C GLN A 210 -11.08 -10.93 -0.56
N GLN A 211 -9.96 -11.62 -0.68
CA GLN A 211 -8.69 -11.16 -0.10
C GLN A 211 -7.53 -11.47 -1.04
N LEU A 212 -6.51 -10.62 -0.97
CA LEU A 212 -5.26 -10.81 -1.69
C LEU A 212 -4.50 -12.03 -1.15
N ARG A 213 -3.98 -12.84 -2.07
CA ARG A 213 -3.10 -13.98 -1.80
C ARG A 213 -1.90 -13.94 -2.75
N CYS A 214 -0.76 -14.42 -2.28
CA CYS A 214 0.33 -14.81 -3.15
C CYS A 214 0.01 -16.14 -3.82
N TRP A 215 0.48 -16.31 -5.05
CA TRP A 215 0.42 -17.59 -5.75
C TRP A 215 1.78 -17.98 -6.34
N GLN A 216 2.01 -19.27 -6.48
CA GLN A 216 3.13 -19.87 -7.19
C GLN A 216 2.62 -21.03 -8.07
N SER A 217 3.28 -21.24 -9.22
CA SER A 217 2.93 -22.31 -10.17
C SER A 217 4.15 -22.86 -10.88
N SER A 218 4.00 -23.98 -11.61
CA SER A 218 5.05 -24.53 -12.48
C SER A 218 5.13 -23.85 -13.85
N GLU A 219 4.11 -23.10 -14.25
CA GLU A 219 3.99 -22.41 -15.53
C GLU A 219 3.62 -20.93 -15.29
N ALA A 220 3.95 -20.07 -16.25
CA ALA A 220 3.57 -18.67 -16.20
C ALA A 220 2.05 -18.51 -16.32
N VAL A 221 1.49 -17.56 -15.54
CA VAL A 221 0.07 -17.21 -15.58
C VAL A 221 -0.05 -15.70 -15.68
N GLU A 222 -0.87 -15.23 -16.61
CA GLU A 222 -1.02 -13.80 -16.89
C GLU A 222 -2.03 -13.13 -15.95
N PRO A 223 -1.83 -11.84 -15.64
CA PRO A 223 -2.84 -11.02 -14.95
C PRO A 223 -4.18 -11.03 -15.69
N GLY A 224 -5.28 -11.02 -14.95
CA GLY A 224 -6.64 -11.13 -15.48
C GLY A 224 -7.13 -12.57 -15.65
N THR A 225 -6.26 -13.57 -15.47
CA THR A 225 -6.67 -14.99 -15.54
C THR A 225 -7.63 -15.31 -14.41
N SER A 226 -8.81 -15.87 -14.77
CA SER A 226 -9.80 -16.35 -13.81
C SER A 226 -9.33 -17.63 -13.13
N LEU A 227 -9.58 -17.73 -11.83
CA LEU A 227 -9.26 -18.90 -11.02
C LEU A 227 -10.52 -19.67 -10.66
N SER A 228 -10.42 -20.99 -10.64
CA SER A 228 -11.50 -21.90 -10.22
C SER A 228 -11.04 -22.84 -9.10
N ASN A 229 -12.01 -23.29 -8.30
CA ASN A 229 -11.80 -24.34 -7.30
C ASN A 229 -11.85 -25.74 -7.95
N SER A 230 -11.73 -26.80 -7.15
CA SER A 230 -11.76 -28.20 -7.60
C SER A 230 -13.11 -28.62 -8.23
N GLU A 231 -14.17 -27.87 -7.98
CA GLU A 231 -15.52 -28.09 -8.52
C GLU A 231 -15.77 -27.30 -9.82
N GLY A 232 -14.78 -26.52 -10.28
CA GLY A 232 -14.88 -25.68 -11.46
C GLY A 232 -15.58 -24.33 -11.23
N GLU A 233 -15.91 -23.99 -9.98
CA GLU A 233 -16.53 -22.72 -9.65
C GLU A 233 -15.50 -21.58 -9.58
N ARG A 234 -15.93 -20.38 -9.94
CA ARG A 234 -15.07 -19.18 -9.91
C ARG A 234 -14.59 -18.88 -8.48
N ALA A 235 -13.27 -18.94 -8.28
CA ALA A 235 -12.62 -18.76 -7.00
C ALA A 235 -11.87 -17.42 -6.85
N GLY A 236 -11.46 -16.78 -7.97
CA GLY A 236 -10.71 -15.55 -7.92
C GLY A 236 -10.23 -15.07 -9.28
N VAL A 237 -9.25 -14.13 -9.24
CA VAL A 237 -8.59 -13.59 -10.42
C VAL A 237 -7.13 -13.23 -10.10
N VAL A 238 -6.22 -13.53 -11.01
CA VAL A 238 -4.81 -13.09 -10.93
C VAL A 238 -4.75 -11.58 -11.17
N THR A 239 -4.10 -10.84 -10.28
CA THR A 239 -3.97 -9.37 -10.35
C THR A 239 -2.58 -8.92 -10.78
N SER A 240 -1.53 -9.60 -10.31
CA SER A 240 -0.13 -9.36 -10.67
C SER A 240 0.57 -10.67 -10.92
N ALA A 241 1.55 -10.66 -11.85
CA ALA A 241 2.36 -11.82 -12.20
C ALA A 241 3.79 -11.44 -12.56
N GLN A 242 4.74 -12.25 -12.13
CA GLN A 242 6.14 -12.25 -12.55
C GLN A 242 6.60 -13.70 -12.70
N GLY A 243 6.66 -14.19 -13.94
CA GLY A 243 7.00 -15.57 -14.22
C GLY A 243 6.03 -16.57 -13.57
N HIS A 244 6.52 -17.29 -12.57
CA HIS A 244 5.81 -18.38 -11.89
C HIS A 244 5.21 -17.98 -10.53
N GLN A 245 5.11 -16.69 -10.25
CA GLN A 245 4.58 -16.17 -8.99
C GLN A 245 3.83 -14.87 -9.20
N GLY A 246 2.97 -14.50 -8.24
CA GLY A 246 2.21 -13.25 -8.32
C GLY A 246 1.22 -13.08 -7.19
N LEU A 247 0.27 -12.17 -7.44
CA LEU A 247 -0.84 -11.88 -6.55
C LEU A 247 -2.18 -12.22 -7.22
N ALA A 248 -3.14 -12.61 -6.42
CA ALA A 248 -4.50 -12.87 -6.87
C ALA A 248 -5.52 -12.44 -5.81
N LEU A 249 -6.67 -11.91 -6.23
CA LEU A 249 -7.82 -11.70 -5.37
C LEU A 249 -8.64 -12.98 -5.32
N ILE A 250 -8.69 -13.59 -4.14
CA ILE A 250 -9.39 -14.86 -3.90
C ILE A 250 -10.68 -14.62 -3.16
N ARG A 251 -11.76 -15.20 -3.65
CA ARG A 251 -13.09 -15.14 -3.01
C ARG A 251 -13.05 -15.74 -1.61
N ARG A 252 -13.84 -15.17 -0.71
CA ARG A 252 -13.92 -15.58 0.69
C ARG A 252 -14.18 -17.08 0.86
N SER A 253 -15.05 -17.67 0.03
CA SER A 253 -15.34 -19.11 0.08
C SER A 253 -14.16 -20.03 -0.26
N CYS A 254 -13.07 -19.48 -0.82
CA CYS A 254 -11.90 -20.22 -1.27
C CYS A 254 -10.60 -19.77 -0.57
N LEU A 255 -10.68 -18.95 0.49
CA LEU A 255 -9.48 -18.40 1.18
C LEU A 255 -8.64 -19.47 1.87
N ASP A 256 -9.26 -20.57 2.29
CA ASP A 256 -8.60 -21.71 2.95
C ASP A 256 -8.11 -22.76 1.94
N ALA A 257 -8.36 -22.58 0.65
CA ALA A 257 -7.88 -23.49 -0.38
C ALA A 257 -6.35 -23.39 -0.50
N ALA A 258 -5.66 -24.53 -0.40
CA ALA A 258 -4.22 -24.58 -0.62
C ALA A 258 -3.84 -24.34 -2.08
N THR A 259 -4.73 -24.74 -3.01
CA THR A 259 -4.52 -24.64 -4.45
C THR A 259 -5.77 -24.23 -5.18
N LEU A 260 -5.61 -23.52 -6.30
CA LEU A 260 -6.67 -23.19 -7.27
C LEU A 260 -6.18 -23.46 -8.69
N GLN A 261 -7.10 -23.46 -9.66
CA GLN A 261 -6.81 -23.74 -11.06
C GLN A 261 -6.91 -22.46 -11.90
N ALA A 262 -5.88 -22.20 -12.71
CA ALA A 262 -5.88 -21.24 -13.80
C ALA A 262 -5.92 -22.02 -15.14
N GLY A 263 -7.10 -22.40 -15.58
CA GLY A 263 -7.24 -23.39 -16.67
C GLY A 263 -6.68 -24.74 -16.25
N THR A 264 -5.59 -25.19 -16.91
CA THR A 264 -4.88 -26.42 -16.60
C THR A 264 -3.75 -26.27 -15.59
N VAL A 265 -3.37 -25.03 -15.26
CA VAL A 265 -2.24 -24.73 -14.38
C VAL A 265 -2.71 -24.66 -12.93
N THR A 266 -2.05 -25.41 -12.05
CA THR A 266 -2.32 -25.37 -10.60
C THR A 266 -1.52 -24.26 -9.94
N LEU A 267 -2.19 -23.38 -9.20
CA LEU A 267 -1.59 -22.35 -8.37
C LEU A 267 -1.61 -22.77 -6.91
N THR A 268 -0.45 -22.76 -6.26
CA THR A 268 -0.34 -22.90 -4.80
C THR A 268 -0.48 -21.53 -4.17
N LEU A 269 -1.37 -21.40 -3.18
CA LEU A 269 -1.68 -20.13 -2.53
C LEU A 269 -0.97 -19.99 -1.17
N SER A 270 -0.64 -18.77 -0.82
CA SER A 270 -0.17 -18.39 0.52
C SER A 270 -0.63 -17.00 0.91
N LYS A 271 -0.68 -16.71 2.22
CA LYS A 271 -0.94 -15.36 2.71
C LYS A 271 0.31 -14.49 2.48
N PRO A 272 0.18 -13.26 1.98
CA PRO A 272 1.30 -12.34 1.85
C PRO A 272 1.90 -11.98 3.22
N LEU A 273 3.23 -11.78 3.30
CA LEU A 273 3.93 -11.50 4.56
C LEU A 273 3.46 -10.20 5.23
N GLY A 274 3.21 -9.15 4.45
CA GLY A 274 2.75 -7.84 4.94
C GLY A 274 1.25 -7.73 5.13
N SER A 275 0.46 -8.79 4.87
CA SER A 275 -0.99 -8.73 4.92
C SER A 275 -1.54 -8.82 6.35
N ILE A 276 -2.40 -7.88 6.70
CA ILE A 276 -3.16 -7.89 7.96
C ILE A 276 -4.64 -8.13 7.64
N ASP A 277 -5.24 -9.09 8.32
CA ASP A 277 -6.64 -9.46 8.11
C ASP A 277 -7.58 -8.29 8.42
N PRO A 278 -8.74 -8.22 7.74
CA PRO A 278 -9.77 -7.25 8.05
C PRO A 278 -10.17 -7.33 9.53
N PRO A 279 -10.47 -6.19 10.17
CA PRO A 279 -11.03 -6.21 11.51
C PRO A 279 -12.41 -6.88 11.48
N VAL A 280 -12.66 -7.78 12.42
CA VAL A 280 -13.98 -8.43 12.61
C VAL A 280 -14.68 -7.72 13.75
N GLY A 281 -15.84 -7.14 13.50
CA GLY A 281 -16.65 -6.48 14.52
C GLY A 281 -17.19 -7.45 15.57
N ALA A 282 -17.53 -6.93 16.75
CA ALA A 282 -18.06 -7.69 17.87
C ALA A 282 -19.41 -8.44 17.61
N GLY A 283 -19.99 -8.32 16.41
CA GLY A 283 -21.20 -9.02 15.98
C GLY A 283 -20.97 -10.38 15.31
N GLY A 284 -19.71 -10.80 15.09
CA GLY A 284 -19.38 -12.06 14.41
C GLY A 284 -19.10 -13.25 15.34
N GLN A 285 -19.38 -13.12 16.64
CA GLN A 285 -19.37 -14.26 17.56
C GLN A 285 -20.80 -14.69 17.86
N GLY A 286 -21.38 -15.43 16.92
CA GLY A 286 -22.65 -16.09 17.03
C GLY A 286 -22.60 -17.45 16.36
#